data_154fe34f31fdc504826ad0bb7cde2c5c
#
_entry.id   154fe34f31fdc504826ad0bb7cde2c5c
#
_cell.length_a   1.000
_cell.length_b   1.000
_cell.length_c   1.000
_cell.angle_alpha   90.00
_cell.angle_beta   90.00
_cell.angle_gamma   90.00
#
_symmetry.space_group_name_H-M   'P 1'
#
loop_
_entity.id
_entity.type
_entity.pdbx_description
1 polymer ?
#
loop_
_entity_poly.entity_id
_entity_poly.type
_entity_poly.pdbx_seq_one_letter_code
_entity_poly.pdbx_strand_id
1 'polypeptide(L)'
;MVSIGKIEKGVAAYLDSELMPKLPANGVQKVIAGTAMSLLIKRSGAILDSYKDNQLVKMLGIMDSEGNVDIDVLAEELKKNMPKDGVRVDVPIIGALTFKEDDVDKLYEYITVL
;
A
#
# COMPACT_ATOMS: atom_id res chain seq x y z
N MET A 1 14.00 7.80 -5.33
CA MET A 1 13.29 6.74 -6.09
C MET A 1 13.42 5.40 -5.36
N VAL A 2 12.35 4.68 -5.25
CA VAL A 2 12.34 3.35 -4.64
C VAL A 2 11.78 2.33 -5.63
N SER A 3 12.22 1.07 -5.54
CA SER A 3 11.71 0.00 -6.38
C SER A 3 10.30 -0.43 -5.92
N ILE A 4 9.54 -1.04 -6.82
CA ILE A 4 8.24 -1.62 -6.48
C ILE A 4 8.39 -2.68 -5.38
N GLY A 5 9.48 -3.48 -5.44
CA GLY A 5 9.77 -4.47 -4.40
C GLY A 5 9.93 -3.85 -3.02
N LYS A 6 10.56 -2.68 -2.92
CA LYS A 6 10.69 -1.96 -1.64
C LYS A 6 9.34 -1.48 -1.14
N ILE A 7 8.46 -1.02 -2.04
CA ILE A 7 7.09 -0.62 -1.68
C ILE A 7 6.32 -1.82 -1.15
N GLU A 8 6.42 -2.97 -1.81
CA GLU A 8 5.78 -4.21 -1.35
C GLU A 8 6.24 -4.58 0.07
N LYS A 9 7.54 -4.48 0.35
CA LYS A 9 8.10 -4.73 1.69
C LYS A 9 7.56 -3.75 2.72
N GLY A 10 7.44 -2.48 2.36
CA GLY A 10 6.89 -1.44 3.23
C GLY A 10 5.40 -1.69 3.52
N VAL A 11 4.63 -2.05 2.52
CA VAL A 11 3.22 -2.41 2.69
C VAL A 11 3.09 -3.64 3.60
N ALA A 12 3.94 -4.64 3.40
CA ALA A 12 3.94 -5.84 4.25
C ALA A 12 4.22 -5.49 5.72
N ALA A 13 5.24 -4.65 5.97
CA ALA A 13 5.58 -4.21 7.32
C ALA A 13 4.45 -3.39 7.95
N TYR A 14 3.81 -2.51 7.18
CA TYR A 14 2.66 -1.74 7.63
C TYR A 14 1.50 -2.64 8.05
N LEU A 15 1.14 -3.60 7.22
CA LEU A 15 0.05 -4.53 7.50
C LEU A 15 0.35 -5.39 8.73
N ASP A 16 1.59 -5.87 8.84
CA ASP A 16 2.01 -6.69 9.97
C ASP A 16 1.98 -5.91 11.29
N SER A 17 2.42 -4.66 11.29
CA SER A 17 2.51 -3.84 12.49
C SER A 17 1.19 -3.19 12.89
N GLU A 18 0.37 -2.76 11.92
CA GLU A 18 -0.84 -1.97 12.18
C GLU A 18 -2.12 -2.79 12.13
N LEU A 19 -2.19 -3.85 11.32
CA LEU A 19 -3.40 -4.64 11.14
C LEU A 19 -3.37 -5.98 11.87
N MET A 20 -2.27 -6.70 11.84
CA MET A 20 -2.19 -8.03 12.48
C MET A 20 -2.52 -8.02 13.97
N PRO A 21 -2.09 -7.02 14.77
CA PRO A 21 -2.46 -6.97 16.19
C PRO A 21 -3.94 -6.80 16.44
N LYS A 22 -4.71 -6.30 15.47
CA LYS A 22 -6.16 -6.09 15.58
C LYS A 22 -6.97 -7.31 15.18
N LEU A 23 -6.33 -8.37 14.69
CA LEU A 23 -7.02 -9.58 14.24
C LEU A 23 -7.38 -10.47 15.43
N PRO A 24 -8.50 -11.24 15.30
CA PRO A 24 -8.86 -12.23 16.31
C PRO A 24 -7.74 -13.26 16.51
N ALA A 25 -7.56 -13.72 17.75
CA ALA A 25 -6.47 -14.63 18.10
C ALA A 25 -6.65 -16.08 17.64
N ASN A 26 -7.64 -16.38 16.82
CA ASN A 26 -7.91 -17.71 16.29
C ASN A 26 -6.87 -18.09 15.24
N GLY A 27 -6.21 -19.26 15.41
CA GLY A 27 -5.13 -19.70 14.50
C GLY A 27 -5.56 -19.84 13.04
N VAL A 28 -6.76 -20.38 12.79
CA VAL A 28 -7.29 -20.56 11.43
C VAL A 28 -7.56 -19.19 10.78
N GLN A 29 -8.18 -18.30 11.53
CA GLN A 29 -8.47 -16.94 11.03
C GLN A 29 -7.19 -16.15 10.73
N LYS A 30 -6.15 -16.32 11.55
CA LYS A 30 -4.84 -15.69 11.29
C LYS A 30 -4.22 -16.18 9.99
N VAL A 31 -4.29 -17.47 9.70
CA VAL A 31 -3.76 -18.05 8.46
C VAL A 31 -4.49 -17.47 7.24
N ILE A 32 -5.81 -17.41 7.30
CA ILE A 32 -6.63 -16.87 6.21
C ILE A 32 -6.36 -15.38 6.02
N ALA A 33 -6.29 -14.62 7.12
CA ALA A 33 -5.98 -13.20 7.07
C ALA A 33 -4.57 -12.95 6.50
N GLY A 34 -3.57 -13.74 6.91
CA GLY A 34 -2.22 -13.66 6.38
C GLY A 34 -2.16 -13.93 4.88
N THR A 35 -2.93 -14.91 4.41
CA THR A 35 -3.05 -15.21 2.96
C THR A 35 -3.69 -14.04 2.22
N ALA A 36 -4.77 -13.46 2.76
CA ALA A 36 -5.42 -12.29 2.16
C ALA A 36 -4.48 -11.10 2.09
N MET A 37 -3.70 -10.83 3.13
CA MET A 37 -2.70 -9.76 3.14
C MET A 37 -1.60 -9.99 2.11
N SER A 38 -1.11 -11.21 1.98
CA SER A 38 -0.11 -11.56 0.96
C SER A 38 -0.62 -11.29 -0.45
N LEU A 39 -1.88 -11.59 -0.72
CA LEU A 39 -2.51 -11.30 -2.00
C LEU A 39 -2.63 -9.80 -2.25
N LEU A 40 -2.98 -9.03 -1.23
CA LEU A 40 -3.04 -7.56 -1.33
C LEU A 40 -1.67 -6.96 -1.65
N ILE A 41 -0.62 -7.45 -1.01
CA ILE A 41 0.75 -6.98 -1.23
C ILE A 41 1.17 -7.25 -2.68
N LYS A 42 0.97 -8.47 -3.15
CA LYS A 42 1.28 -8.84 -4.54
C LYS A 42 0.48 -8.03 -5.55
N ARG A 43 -0.80 -7.80 -5.25
CA ARG A 43 -1.69 -7.03 -6.12
C ARG A 43 -1.27 -5.56 -6.19
N SER A 44 -0.84 -4.96 -5.08
CA SER A 44 -0.35 -3.58 -5.07
C SER A 44 0.89 -3.42 -5.95
N GLY A 45 1.84 -4.35 -5.87
CA GLY A 45 3.02 -4.35 -6.73
C GLY A 45 2.67 -4.52 -8.20
N ALA A 46 1.74 -5.43 -8.53
CA ALA A 46 1.29 -5.64 -9.90
C ALA A 46 0.57 -4.41 -10.47
N ILE A 47 -0.25 -3.73 -9.66
CA ILE A 47 -0.93 -2.51 -10.06
C ILE A 47 0.10 -1.42 -10.37
N LEU A 48 1.08 -1.21 -9.49
CA LEU A 48 2.13 -0.22 -9.72
C LEU A 48 2.93 -0.55 -10.99
N ASP A 49 3.31 -1.80 -11.18
CA ASP A 49 4.04 -2.22 -12.36
C ASP A 49 3.25 -1.98 -13.65
N SER A 50 1.93 -2.14 -13.62
CA SER A 50 1.07 -1.89 -14.78
C SER A 50 1.02 -0.41 -15.19
N TYR A 51 1.34 0.50 -14.28
CA TYR A 51 1.33 1.95 -14.55
C TYR A 51 2.67 2.52 -14.97
N LYS A 52 3.74 1.74 -15.01
CA LYS A 52 5.08 2.25 -15.32
C LYS A 52 5.19 2.95 -16.68
N ASP A 53 4.38 2.55 -17.66
CA ASP A 53 4.36 3.15 -19.00
C ASP A 53 3.22 4.15 -19.20
N ASN A 54 2.45 4.44 -18.15
CA ASN A 54 1.35 5.38 -18.23
C ASN A 54 1.88 6.81 -18.35
N GLN A 55 1.42 7.56 -19.37
CA GLN A 55 1.89 8.92 -19.62
C GLN A 55 1.58 9.88 -18.49
N LEU A 56 0.40 9.78 -17.88
CA LEU A 56 0.00 10.65 -16.77
C LEU A 56 0.91 10.43 -15.55
N VAL A 57 1.21 9.18 -15.24
CA VAL A 57 2.12 8.82 -14.15
C VAL A 57 3.53 9.38 -14.41
N LYS A 58 4.01 9.30 -15.66
CA LYS A 58 5.30 9.88 -16.05
C LYS A 58 5.29 11.40 -15.96
N MET A 59 4.22 12.05 -16.42
CA MET A 59 4.08 13.50 -16.35
C MET A 59 4.07 14.04 -14.93
N LEU A 60 3.46 13.31 -14.00
CA LEU A 60 3.43 13.68 -12.59
C LEU A 60 4.75 13.36 -11.87
N GLY A 61 5.64 12.62 -12.52
CA GLY A 61 6.92 12.25 -11.94
C GLY A 61 6.82 11.16 -10.88
N ILE A 62 5.73 10.40 -10.86
CA ILE A 62 5.50 9.34 -9.87
C ILE A 62 6.40 8.15 -10.12
N MET A 63 6.55 7.74 -11.38
CA MET A 63 7.35 6.57 -11.76
C MET A 63 8.26 6.91 -12.94
N ASP A 64 9.42 6.26 -12.99
CA ASP A 64 10.29 6.32 -14.15
C ASP A 64 10.04 5.13 -15.10
N SER A 65 10.75 5.08 -16.22
CA SER A 65 10.60 4.03 -17.23
C SER A 65 11.14 2.66 -16.77
N GLU A 66 11.93 2.64 -15.72
CA GLU A 66 12.48 1.41 -15.15
C GLU A 66 11.59 0.81 -14.05
N GLY A 67 10.48 1.48 -13.73
CA GLY A 67 9.56 1.04 -12.71
C GLY A 67 9.91 1.48 -11.29
N ASN A 68 10.84 2.43 -11.14
CA ASN A 68 11.13 3.04 -9.84
C ASN A 68 10.10 4.12 -9.52
N VAL A 69 9.75 4.25 -8.26
CA VAL A 69 8.69 5.14 -7.79
C VAL A 69 9.29 6.26 -6.94
N ASP A 70 8.88 7.49 -7.24
CA ASP A 70 9.16 8.62 -6.35
C ASP A 70 8.12 8.61 -5.23
N ILE A 71 8.52 8.10 -4.09
CA ILE A 71 7.61 7.90 -2.97
C ILE A 71 7.07 9.23 -2.39
N ASP A 72 7.85 10.30 -2.47
CA ASP A 72 7.41 11.62 -2.01
C ASP A 72 6.28 12.15 -2.88
N VAL A 73 6.45 12.06 -4.20
CA VAL A 73 5.42 12.49 -5.16
C VAL A 73 4.18 11.61 -5.05
N LEU A 74 4.36 10.30 -4.93
CA LEU A 74 3.25 9.36 -4.77
C LEU A 74 2.43 9.68 -3.51
N ALA A 75 3.10 9.91 -2.39
CA ALA A 75 2.44 10.25 -1.13
C ALA A 75 1.65 11.56 -1.23
N GLU A 76 2.23 12.59 -1.86
CA GLU A 76 1.54 13.87 -2.09
C GLU A 76 0.30 13.69 -2.95
N GLU A 77 0.41 12.96 -4.06
CA GLU A 77 -0.73 12.73 -4.95
C GLU A 77 -1.82 11.91 -4.30
N LEU A 78 -1.46 10.92 -3.50
CA LEU A 78 -2.45 10.13 -2.74
C LEU A 78 -3.22 11.01 -1.74
N LYS A 79 -2.53 11.86 -1.00
CA LYS A 79 -3.18 12.77 -0.04
C LYS A 79 -4.05 13.78 -0.74
N LYS A 80 -3.57 14.36 -1.83
CA LYS A 80 -4.26 15.39 -2.60
C LYS A 80 -5.56 14.89 -3.19
N ASN A 81 -5.60 13.64 -3.62
CA ASN A 81 -6.76 13.02 -4.27
C ASN A 81 -7.59 12.16 -3.32
N MET A 82 -7.24 12.12 -2.05
CA MET A 82 -7.96 11.31 -1.08
C MET A 82 -9.31 11.95 -0.73
N PRO A 83 -10.42 11.18 -0.76
CA PRO A 83 -11.70 11.67 -0.25
C PRO A 83 -11.59 12.10 1.21
N LYS A 84 -12.41 13.06 1.62
CA LYS A 84 -12.42 13.60 2.98
C LYS A 84 -12.60 12.51 4.05
N ASP A 85 -13.40 11.50 3.76
CA ASP A 85 -13.68 10.39 4.66
C ASP A 85 -12.73 9.19 4.46
N GLY A 86 -11.72 9.34 3.60
CA GLY A 86 -10.78 8.28 3.27
C GLY A 86 -11.29 7.32 2.20
N VAL A 87 -10.50 6.27 1.94
CA VAL A 87 -10.83 5.21 0.97
C VAL A 87 -11.18 3.95 1.74
N ARG A 88 -12.35 3.38 1.45
CA ARG A 88 -12.77 2.11 2.05
C ARG A 88 -12.24 0.94 1.24
N VAL A 89 -11.60 0.01 1.94
CA VAL A 89 -11.09 -1.23 1.36
C VAL A 89 -11.72 -2.40 2.11
N ASP A 90 -12.40 -3.28 1.39
CA ASP A 90 -12.97 -4.49 1.98
C ASP A 90 -11.95 -5.63 1.89
N VAL A 91 -11.55 -6.14 3.05
CA VAL A 91 -10.59 -7.24 3.14
C VAL A 91 -11.31 -8.48 3.66
N PRO A 92 -11.19 -9.63 2.96
CA PRO A 92 -11.82 -10.87 3.42
C PRO A 92 -11.45 -11.17 4.87
N ILE A 93 -12.46 -11.52 5.70
CA ILE A 93 -12.36 -11.88 7.11
C ILE A 93 -12.05 -10.71 8.04
N ILE A 94 -11.20 -9.77 7.64
CA ILE A 94 -10.85 -8.58 8.43
C ILE A 94 -12.01 -7.57 8.43
N GLY A 95 -12.73 -7.49 7.31
CA GLY A 95 -13.81 -6.53 7.13
C GLY A 95 -13.38 -5.27 6.43
N ALA A 96 -14.15 -4.21 6.58
CA ALA A 96 -13.87 -2.94 5.93
C ALA A 96 -12.78 -2.16 6.69
N LEU A 97 -11.78 -1.72 5.94
CA LEU A 97 -10.73 -0.83 6.44
C LEU A 97 -10.87 0.52 5.76
N THR A 98 -10.68 1.61 6.51
CA THR A 98 -10.67 2.95 5.97
C THR A 98 -9.24 3.48 5.95
N PHE A 99 -8.77 3.84 4.76
CA PHE A 99 -7.44 4.37 4.54
C PHE A 99 -7.52 5.89 4.40
N LYS A 100 -6.88 6.62 5.32
CA LYS A 100 -6.93 8.09 5.39
C LYS A 100 -5.54 8.70 5.18
N GLU A 101 -5.47 10.03 5.18
CA GLU A 101 -4.20 10.74 5.01
C GLU A 101 -3.14 10.34 6.06
N ASP A 102 -3.54 10.14 7.30
CA ASP A 102 -2.63 9.68 8.35
C ASP A 102 -2.02 8.32 8.05
N ASP A 103 -2.80 7.45 7.40
CA ASP A 103 -2.32 6.13 7.00
C ASP A 103 -1.30 6.22 5.86
N VAL A 104 -1.43 7.21 4.97
CA VAL A 104 -0.44 7.47 3.93
C VAL A 104 0.90 7.86 4.58
N ASP A 105 0.88 8.71 5.60
CA ASP A 105 2.10 9.10 6.32
C ASP A 105 2.76 7.92 7.01
N LYS A 106 1.98 7.05 7.64
CA LYS A 106 2.50 5.84 8.27
C LYS A 106 3.12 4.90 7.24
N LEU A 107 2.41 4.66 6.14
CA LEU A 107 2.90 3.79 5.07
C LEU A 107 4.20 4.34 4.47
N TYR A 108 4.26 5.66 4.27
CA TYR A 108 5.47 6.34 3.81
C TYR A 108 6.66 6.04 4.73
N GLU A 109 6.46 6.14 6.05
CA GLU A 109 7.51 5.83 7.02
C GLU A 109 7.98 4.39 6.90
N TYR A 110 7.06 3.43 6.81
CA TYR A 110 7.43 2.02 6.68
C TYR A 110 8.21 1.74 5.40
N ILE A 111 7.87 2.41 4.31
CA ILE A 111 8.59 2.23 3.04
C ILE A 111 9.98 2.86 3.10
N THR A 112 10.12 4.05 3.69
CA THR A 112 11.38 4.80 3.68
C THR A 112 12.39 4.29 4.70
N VAL A 113 11.94 3.68 5.79
CA VAL A 113 12.82 3.16 6.85
C VAL A 113 13.38 1.78 6.51
N LEU A 114 12.73 1.02 5.66
CA LEU A 114 13.17 -0.34 5.29
C LEU A 114 14.38 -0.36 4.34
#